data_db07b1a0567e9a8cdaca7107563957f3
#
_entry.id   db07b1a0567e9a8cdaca7107563957f3
#
_cell.length_a   1.000
_cell.length_b   1.000
_cell.length_c   1.000
_cell.angle_alpha   90.00
_cell.angle_beta   90.00
_cell.angle_gamma   90.00
#
_symmetry.space_group_name_H-M   'P 1'
#
loop_
_entity.id
_entity.type
_entity.pdbx_description
1 polymer ?
#
loop_
_entity_poly.entity_id
_entity_poly.type
_entity_poly.pdbx_seq_one_letter_code
_entity_poly.pdbx_strand_id
1 'polypeptide(L)'
;MGDCWSRRRVVLAVAAALFLSSAAPVHAATEEAAVAPIQLLVDGLVEIMKAGPATPFQQRYATLAPIIDQTFDLSAILQESVGSFWAPLPPEQQAILTDAFRRYTVSSYVNSFDDYKGQRFEISPETRAVGNEQVVETKVIPKKGDRHELDYVMRQSSAGWRVVDVLADGSISRVAVQRSDFRRLLTRGGAQALAESLRTKSADLSDGSG
;
A
#
# COMPACT_ATOMS: atom_id res chain seq x y z
N MET A 1 -42.74 -6.59 -82.57
CA MET A 1 -41.79 -7.70 -82.48
C MET A 1 -40.45 -7.06 -82.07
N GLY A 2 -39.91 -7.33 -80.88
CA GLY A 2 -38.62 -6.81 -80.43
C GLY A 2 -38.59 -6.54 -78.98
N ASP A 3 -38.25 -7.58 -78.27
CA ASP A 3 -38.11 -7.56 -76.81
C ASP A 3 -36.94 -6.68 -76.36
N CYS A 4 -37.16 -5.81 -75.41
CA CYS A 4 -36.12 -5.05 -74.74
C CYS A 4 -36.05 -5.43 -73.24
N TRP A 5 -35.16 -6.35 -72.92
CA TRP A 5 -34.93 -6.80 -71.55
C TRP A 5 -33.95 -5.88 -70.83
N SER A 6 -34.48 -5.06 -69.96
CA SER A 6 -33.77 -4.14 -69.09
C SER A 6 -33.22 -4.90 -67.91
N ARG A 7 -31.87 -5.11 -67.83
CA ARG A 7 -31.17 -5.64 -66.70
C ARG A 7 -30.96 -4.53 -65.65
N ARG A 8 -31.72 -4.58 -64.57
CA ARG A 8 -31.48 -3.76 -63.38
C ARG A 8 -30.28 -4.34 -62.60
N ARG A 9 -29.17 -3.62 -62.58
CA ARG A 9 -27.99 -3.91 -61.70
C ARG A 9 -28.32 -3.39 -60.33
N VAL A 10 -28.51 -4.32 -59.37
CA VAL A 10 -28.58 -4.03 -57.95
C VAL A 10 -27.15 -3.88 -57.46
N VAL A 11 -26.75 -2.67 -57.11
CA VAL A 11 -25.47 -2.38 -56.44
C VAL A 11 -25.67 -2.55 -54.93
N LEU A 12 -25.19 -3.66 -54.39
CA LEU A 12 -25.10 -3.88 -52.94
C LEU A 12 -23.91 -3.10 -52.41
N ALA A 13 -24.19 -1.98 -51.75
CA ALA A 13 -23.19 -1.26 -50.98
C ALA A 13 -22.97 -1.96 -49.62
N VAL A 14 -21.85 -2.68 -49.48
CA VAL A 14 -21.40 -3.24 -48.21
C VAL A 14 -20.73 -2.12 -47.43
N ALA A 15 -21.41 -1.57 -46.42
CA ALA A 15 -20.84 -0.65 -45.47
C ALA A 15 -20.01 -1.45 -44.46
N ALA A 16 -18.70 -1.44 -44.65
CA ALA A 16 -17.75 -1.97 -43.64
C ALA A 16 -17.67 -1.00 -42.48
N ALA A 17 -18.35 -1.31 -41.38
CA ALA A 17 -18.19 -0.59 -40.12
C ALA A 17 -16.82 -1.01 -39.48
N LEU A 18 -15.84 -0.13 -39.60
CA LEU A 18 -14.57 -0.23 -38.85
C LEU A 18 -14.86 0.07 -37.39
N PHE A 19 -14.96 -0.96 -36.55
CA PHE A 19 -14.89 -0.84 -35.11
C PHE A 19 -13.43 -0.54 -34.74
N LEU A 20 -13.11 0.73 -34.52
CA LEU A 20 -11.87 1.12 -33.81
C LEU A 20 -12.05 0.72 -32.35
N SER A 21 -11.62 -0.49 -32.00
CA SER A 21 -11.40 -0.86 -30.60
C SER A 21 -10.22 -0.02 -30.09
N SER A 22 -10.52 1.02 -29.32
CA SER A 22 -9.53 1.74 -28.52
C SER A 22 -9.05 0.79 -27.43
N ALA A 23 -8.00 0.03 -27.70
CA ALA A 23 -7.26 -0.66 -26.65
C ALA A 23 -6.58 0.41 -25.81
N ALA A 24 -7.14 0.72 -24.63
CA ALA A 24 -6.43 1.48 -23.63
C ALA A 24 -5.10 0.73 -23.34
N PRO A 25 -3.97 1.42 -23.26
CA PRO A 25 -2.69 0.76 -23.04
C PRO A 25 -2.75 0.02 -21.70
N VAL A 26 -2.44 -1.27 -21.71
CA VAL A 26 -2.43 -2.15 -20.54
C VAL A 26 -1.59 -1.57 -19.39
N HIS A 27 -0.62 -0.73 -19.70
CA HIS A 27 0.23 -0.01 -18.73
C HIS A 27 -0.58 0.96 -17.84
N ALA A 28 -1.42 1.80 -18.40
CA ALA A 28 -2.20 2.76 -17.63
C ALA A 28 -3.17 2.08 -16.65
N ALA A 29 -3.78 0.96 -17.05
CA ALA A 29 -4.65 0.18 -16.16
C ALA A 29 -3.89 -0.47 -15.00
N THR A 30 -2.62 -0.85 -15.20
CA THR A 30 -1.76 -1.41 -14.15
C THR A 30 -1.32 -0.33 -13.16
N GLU A 31 -0.96 0.84 -13.64
CA GLU A 31 -0.57 2.00 -12.82
C GLU A 31 -1.72 2.46 -11.94
N GLU A 32 -2.89 2.69 -12.52
CA GLU A 32 -4.10 3.07 -11.79
C GLU A 32 -4.47 2.03 -10.71
N ALA A 33 -4.37 0.74 -11.03
CA ALA A 33 -4.63 -0.35 -10.08
C ALA A 33 -3.62 -0.39 -8.92
N ALA A 34 -2.34 -0.02 -9.16
CA ALA A 34 -1.33 0.04 -8.11
C ALA A 34 -1.47 1.30 -7.23
N VAL A 35 -1.94 2.40 -7.79
CA VAL A 35 -2.17 3.67 -7.09
C VAL A 35 -3.40 3.63 -6.17
N ALA A 36 -4.46 2.92 -6.57
CA ALA A 36 -5.72 2.89 -5.84
C ALA A 36 -5.61 2.51 -4.35
N PRO A 37 -4.83 1.49 -3.92
CA PRO A 37 -4.63 1.20 -2.50
C PRO A 37 -3.95 2.34 -1.73
N ILE A 38 -3.06 3.09 -2.38
CA ILE A 38 -2.38 4.22 -1.75
C ILE A 38 -3.33 5.41 -1.58
N GLN A 39 -4.23 5.63 -2.53
CA GLN A 39 -5.29 6.62 -2.37
C GLN A 39 -6.17 6.28 -1.17
N LEU A 40 -6.61 5.01 -1.04
CA LEU A 40 -7.39 4.55 0.12
C LEU A 40 -6.64 4.79 1.44
N LEU A 41 -5.33 4.49 1.48
CA LEU A 41 -4.50 4.74 2.66
C LEU A 41 -4.47 6.23 3.01
N VAL A 42 -4.18 7.08 2.04
CA VAL A 42 -4.11 8.54 2.23
C VAL A 42 -5.43 9.11 2.72
N ASP A 43 -6.56 8.67 2.16
CA ASP A 43 -7.88 9.10 2.60
C ASP A 43 -8.13 8.73 4.06
N GLY A 44 -7.77 7.51 4.47
CA GLY A 44 -7.85 7.06 5.87
C GLY A 44 -6.93 7.83 6.81
N LEU A 45 -5.70 8.13 6.36
CA LEU A 45 -4.77 8.96 7.14
C LEU A 45 -5.33 10.37 7.36
N VAL A 46 -5.86 11.00 6.31
CA VAL A 46 -6.48 12.33 6.40
C VAL A 46 -7.71 12.30 7.32
N GLU A 47 -8.49 11.22 7.31
CA GLU A 47 -9.64 11.05 8.21
C GLU A 47 -9.20 11.04 9.69
N ILE A 48 -8.22 10.20 10.05
CA ILE A 48 -7.75 10.12 11.45
C ILE A 48 -7.02 11.39 11.89
N MET A 49 -6.28 12.06 10.99
CA MET A 49 -5.64 13.35 11.26
C MET A 49 -6.68 14.44 11.55
N LYS A 50 -7.78 14.50 10.78
CA LYS A 50 -8.87 15.45 11.00
C LYS A 50 -9.66 15.18 12.27
N ALA A 51 -9.78 13.90 12.66
CA ALA A 51 -10.33 13.52 13.95
C ALA A 51 -9.48 14.08 15.11
N GLY A 52 -8.16 14.16 14.90
CA GLY A 52 -7.20 14.83 15.77
C GLY A 52 -6.94 14.15 17.11
N PRO A 53 -6.03 14.70 17.92
CA PRO A 53 -5.60 14.10 19.18
C PRO A 53 -6.70 14.13 20.27
N ALA A 54 -7.76 14.93 20.10
CA ALA A 54 -8.92 14.91 21.00
C ALA A 54 -9.76 13.63 20.84
N THR A 55 -9.66 12.95 19.70
CA THR A 55 -10.30 11.64 19.48
C THR A 55 -9.42 10.54 20.09
N PRO A 56 -9.99 9.66 20.93
CA PRO A 56 -9.23 8.59 21.58
C PRO A 56 -8.41 7.77 20.58
N PHE A 57 -7.19 7.43 20.96
CA PHE A 57 -6.28 6.63 20.12
C PHE A 57 -6.95 5.36 19.59
N GLN A 58 -7.66 4.62 20.44
CA GLN A 58 -8.35 3.38 20.06
C GLN A 58 -9.42 3.58 18.98
N GLN A 59 -10.09 4.73 18.97
CA GLN A 59 -11.07 5.04 17.93
C GLN A 59 -10.37 5.31 16.59
N ARG A 60 -9.29 6.11 16.58
CA ARG A 60 -8.47 6.35 15.38
C ARG A 60 -7.82 5.05 14.87
N TYR A 61 -7.36 4.20 15.79
CA TYR A 61 -6.85 2.86 15.48
C TYR A 61 -7.92 1.98 14.81
N ALA A 62 -9.13 1.94 15.35
CA ALA A 62 -10.23 1.14 14.78
C ALA A 62 -10.64 1.62 13.37
N THR A 63 -10.53 2.92 13.09
CA THR A 63 -10.75 3.49 11.76
C THR A 63 -9.66 3.05 10.78
N LEU A 64 -8.38 3.14 11.18
CA LEU A 64 -7.26 2.91 10.27
C LEU A 64 -6.90 1.45 10.08
N ALA A 65 -7.12 0.59 11.09
CA ALA A 65 -6.70 -0.81 11.05
C ALA A 65 -7.22 -1.59 9.81
N PRO A 66 -8.51 -1.54 9.44
CA PRO A 66 -8.99 -2.25 8.25
C PRO A 66 -8.39 -1.69 6.95
N ILE A 67 -8.06 -0.41 6.90
CA ILE A 67 -7.42 0.22 5.74
C ILE A 67 -5.98 -0.30 5.59
N ILE A 68 -5.23 -0.37 6.70
CA ILE A 68 -3.88 -0.97 6.71
C ILE A 68 -3.93 -2.44 6.27
N ASP A 69 -4.87 -3.23 6.80
CA ASP A 69 -5.03 -4.65 6.44
C ASP A 69 -5.36 -4.85 4.95
N GLN A 70 -6.08 -3.90 4.35
CA GLN A 70 -6.43 -3.94 2.94
C GLN A 70 -5.29 -3.46 2.04
N THR A 71 -4.53 -2.49 2.49
CA THR A 71 -3.49 -1.82 1.69
C THR A 71 -2.14 -2.55 1.74
N PHE A 72 -1.76 -3.09 2.91
CA PHE A 72 -0.46 -3.71 3.13
C PHE A 72 -0.52 -5.24 3.09
N ASP A 73 0.50 -5.86 2.54
CA ASP A 73 0.82 -7.27 2.80
C ASP A 73 1.72 -7.36 4.04
N LEU A 74 1.09 -7.22 5.22
CA LEU A 74 1.81 -7.25 6.49
C LEU A 74 2.54 -8.58 6.72
N SER A 75 2.04 -9.67 6.16
CA SER A 75 2.67 -10.98 6.23
C SER A 75 3.98 -11.01 5.44
N ALA A 76 3.97 -10.54 4.20
CA ALA A 76 5.18 -10.45 3.37
C ALA A 76 6.21 -9.51 4.01
N ILE A 77 5.80 -8.33 4.47
CA ILE A 77 6.67 -7.35 5.14
C ILE A 77 7.33 -7.96 6.37
N LEU A 78 6.55 -8.64 7.22
CA LEU A 78 7.07 -9.29 8.43
C LEU A 78 8.07 -10.40 8.09
N GLN A 79 7.71 -11.28 7.14
CA GLN A 79 8.58 -12.37 6.72
C GLN A 79 9.93 -11.86 6.18
N GLU A 80 9.89 -10.83 5.35
CA GLU A 80 11.10 -10.21 4.82
C GLU A 80 11.91 -9.49 5.91
N SER A 81 11.25 -8.86 6.88
CA SER A 81 11.91 -8.20 8.02
C SER A 81 12.54 -9.19 9.01
N VAL A 82 11.91 -10.33 9.23
CA VAL A 82 12.45 -11.43 10.08
C VAL A 82 13.55 -12.22 9.34
N GLY A 83 13.40 -12.34 8.01
CA GLY A 83 14.38 -13.00 7.14
C GLY A 83 14.54 -14.48 7.44
N SER A 84 15.79 -14.97 7.48
CA SER A 84 16.10 -16.39 7.67
C SER A 84 15.62 -17.00 9.00
N PHE A 85 15.25 -16.17 9.99
CA PHE A 85 14.65 -16.65 11.24
C PHE A 85 13.20 -17.09 11.07
N TRP A 86 12.48 -16.67 10.00
CA TRP A 86 11.06 -16.92 9.85
C TRP A 86 10.71 -18.40 9.61
N ALA A 87 11.33 -19.02 8.62
CA ALA A 87 10.99 -20.37 8.19
C ALA A 87 11.14 -21.45 9.27
N PRO A 88 12.13 -21.37 10.20
CA PRO A 88 12.25 -22.32 11.30
C PRO A 88 11.25 -22.12 12.44
N LEU A 89 10.49 -21.00 12.47
CA LEU A 89 9.57 -20.72 13.58
C LEU A 89 8.37 -21.66 13.55
N PRO A 90 7.96 -22.20 14.71
CA PRO A 90 6.69 -22.88 14.86
C PRO A 90 5.49 -21.99 14.48
N PRO A 91 4.38 -22.56 13.97
CA PRO A 91 3.21 -21.78 13.55
C PRO A 91 2.66 -20.84 14.65
N GLU A 92 2.70 -21.26 15.91
CA GLU A 92 2.25 -20.44 17.04
C GLU A 92 3.12 -19.18 17.22
N GLN A 93 4.44 -19.30 17.02
CA GLN A 93 5.36 -18.16 17.10
C GLN A 93 5.19 -17.24 15.90
N GLN A 94 4.95 -17.78 14.70
CA GLN A 94 4.63 -16.98 13.52
C GLN A 94 3.33 -16.19 13.75
N ALA A 95 2.29 -16.81 14.33
CA ALA A 95 1.02 -16.14 14.62
C ALA A 95 1.19 -15.01 15.66
N ILE A 96 1.95 -15.26 16.73
CA ILE A 96 2.25 -14.27 17.77
C ILE A 96 2.98 -13.07 17.18
N LEU A 97 3.97 -13.30 16.31
CA LEU A 97 4.69 -12.22 15.63
C LEU A 97 3.81 -11.44 14.67
N THR A 98 2.96 -12.13 13.92
CA THR A 98 2.03 -11.51 12.98
C THR A 98 1.06 -10.55 13.68
N ASP A 99 0.46 -10.99 14.81
CA ASP A 99 -0.43 -10.13 15.61
C ASP A 99 0.32 -8.92 16.19
N ALA A 100 1.48 -9.15 16.80
CA ALA A 100 2.27 -8.07 17.39
C ALA A 100 2.75 -7.06 16.34
N PHE A 101 3.17 -7.53 15.17
CA PHE A 101 3.62 -6.69 14.07
C PHE A 101 2.47 -5.87 13.46
N ARG A 102 1.31 -6.49 13.25
CA ARG A 102 0.11 -5.78 12.79
C ARG A 102 -0.26 -4.65 13.74
N ARG A 103 -0.34 -4.93 15.05
CA ARG A 103 -0.62 -3.91 16.07
C ARG A 103 0.37 -2.76 16.01
N TYR A 104 1.64 -3.10 16.00
CA TYR A 104 2.72 -2.11 15.96
C TYR A 104 2.64 -1.23 14.71
N THR A 105 2.39 -1.84 13.54
CA THR A 105 2.27 -1.09 12.28
C THR A 105 1.11 -0.11 12.32
N VAL A 106 -0.10 -0.56 12.69
CA VAL A 106 -1.26 0.34 12.79
C VAL A 106 -1.02 1.44 13.82
N SER A 107 -0.49 1.09 15.01
CA SER A 107 -0.18 2.08 16.05
C SER A 107 0.83 3.12 15.59
N SER A 108 1.84 2.70 14.83
CA SER A 108 2.85 3.61 14.27
C SER A 108 2.24 4.62 13.31
N TYR A 109 1.33 4.18 12.44
CA TYR A 109 0.64 5.08 11.52
C TYR A 109 -0.30 6.05 12.27
N VAL A 110 -1.08 5.56 13.23
CA VAL A 110 -1.99 6.42 14.04
C VAL A 110 -1.21 7.48 14.80
N ASN A 111 -0.04 7.13 15.35
CA ASN A 111 0.81 8.07 16.08
C ASN A 111 1.52 9.07 15.15
N SER A 112 2.01 8.61 14.00
CA SER A 112 2.72 9.48 13.03
C SER A 112 1.79 10.45 12.31
N PHE A 113 0.50 10.13 12.22
CA PHE A 113 -0.52 10.93 11.56
C PHE A 113 -1.63 11.30 12.55
N ASP A 114 -1.26 11.96 13.66
CA ASP A 114 -2.14 12.24 14.79
C ASP A 114 -2.92 13.56 14.70
N ASP A 115 -2.44 14.53 13.89
CA ASP A 115 -3.03 15.87 13.83
C ASP A 115 -2.99 16.46 12.43
N TYR A 116 -4.07 17.14 12.03
CA TYR A 116 -4.19 17.83 10.74
C TYR A 116 -3.88 19.31 10.87
N LYS A 117 -2.70 19.72 10.43
CA LYS A 117 -2.22 21.12 10.42
C LYS A 117 -2.28 21.75 9.02
N GLY A 118 -3.07 21.17 8.11
CA GLY A 118 -3.19 21.63 6.73
C GLY A 118 -2.15 21.01 5.78
N GLN A 119 -1.60 19.85 6.14
CA GLN A 119 -0.75 19.05 5.25
C GLN A 119 -1.56 18.59 4.04
N ARG A 120 -0.84 18.43 2.92
CA ARG A 120 -1.38 17.84 1.70
C ARG A 120 -0.59 16.60 1.36
N PHE A 121 -1.28 15.62 0.81
CA PHE A 121 -0.66 14.44 0.21
C PHE A 121 -0.73 14.59 -1.31
N GLU A 122 0.38 14.33 -1.97
CA GLU A 122 0.46 14.24 -3.42
C GLU A 122 0.88 12.81 -3.77
N ILE A 123 0.09 12.15 -4.59
CA ILE A 123 0.35 10.81 -5.11
C ILE A 123 0.65 10.97 -6.59
N SER A 124 1.79 10.44 -7.05
CA SER A 124 2.10 10.42 -8.48
C SER A 124 1.08 9.53 -9.20
N PRO A 125 0.49 9.99 -10.30
CA PRO A 125 -0.37 9.13 -11.13
C PRO A 125 0.43 8.08 -11.90
N GLU A 126 1.72 8.32 -12.12
CA GLU A 126 2.64 7.40 -12.78
C GLU A 126 3.38 6.58 -11.72
N THR A 127 3.64 5.31 -12.03
CA THR A 127 4.39 4.42 -11.17
C THR A 127 5.76 4.11 -11.79
N ARG A 128 6.73 3.76 -10.96
CA ARG A 128 8.05 3.34 -11.41
C ARG A 128 8.18 1.83 -11.25
N ALA A 129 8.35 1.11 -12.37
CA ALA A 129 8.53 -0.35 -12.35
C ALA A 129 9.91 -0.73 -11.82
N VAL A 130 9.95 -1.70 -10.89
CA VAL A 130 11.18 -2.28 -10.34
C VAL A 130 11.01 -3.80 -10.30
N GLY A 131 11.52 -4.50 -11.30
CA GLY A 131 11.29 -5.94 -11.46
C GLY A 131 9.80 -6.24 -11.64
N ASN A 132 9.25 -7.04 -10.74
CA ASN A 132 7.80 -7.39 -10.72
C ASN A 132 6.97 -6.47 -9.82
N GLU A 133 7.56 -5.40 -9.32
CA GLU A 133 6.94 -4.45 -8.40
C GLU A 133 6.72 -3.10 -9.08
N GLN A 134 5.81 -2.31 -8.50
CA GLN A 134 5.58 -0.93 -8.87
C GLN A 134 5.87 -0.04 -7.66
N VAL A 135 6.53 1.07 -7.87
CA VAL A 135 6.74 2.07 -6.82
C VAL A 135 5.78 3.22 -7.07
N VAL A 136 4.89 3.46 -6.11
CA VAL A 136 3.99 4.62 -6.08
C VAL A 136 4.67 5.71 -5.27
N GLU A 137 5.07 6.77 -5.94
CA GLU A 137 5.74 7.91 -5.30
C GLU A 137 4.71 8.83 -4.64
N THR A 138 4.93 9.15 -3.36
CA THR A 138 4.06 10.06 -2.62
C THR A 138 4.86 11.13 -1.89
N LYS A 139 4.20 12.28 -1.66
CA LYS A 139 4.77 13.39 -0.90
C LYS A 139 3.79 13.86 0.15
N VAL A 140 4.27 13.99 1.37
CA VAL A 140 3.58 14.68 2.45
C VAL A 140 4.11 16.10 2.52
N ILE A 141 3.26 17.07 2.22
CA ILE A 141 3.64 18.49 2.13
C ILE A 141 3.01 19.20 3.34
N PRO A 142 3.78 19.50 4.38
CA PRO A 142 3.29 20.26 5.51
C PRO A 142 3.00 21.71 5.10
N LYS A 143 2.17 22.41 5.86
CA LYS A 143 1.88 23.83 5.64
C LYS A 143 3.13 24.72 5.84
N LYS A 144 4.06 24.27 6.69
CA LYS A 144 5.36 24.90 6.95
C LYS A 144 6.40 23.81 7.15
N GLY A 145 7.62 24.01 6.66
CA GLY A 145 8.73 23.06 6.73
C GLY A 145 8.93 22.29 5.43
N ASP A 146 9.81 21.30 5.49
CA ASP A 146 10.20 20.53 4.33
C ASP A 146 9.16 19.42 4.00
N ARG A 147 9.06 19.10 2.72
CA ARG A 147 8.28 17.94 2.27
C ARG A 147 8.98 16.65 2.66
N HIS A 148 8.18 15.62 2.93
CA HIS A 148 8.67 14.26 3.16
C HIS A 148 8.22 13.36 2.02
N GLU A 149 9.09 12.49 1.56
CA GLU A 149 8.80 11.50 0.54
C GLU A 149 8.57 10.14 1.21
N LEU A 150 7.45 9.50 0.86
CA LEU A 150 7.10 8.15 1.30
C LEU A 150 6.68 7.38 0.06
N ASP A 151 7.60 6.60 -0.49
CA ASP A 151 7.33 5.82 -1.68
C ASP A 151 6.90 4.40 -1.27
N TYR A 152 5.83 3.92 -1.88
CA TYR A 152 5.25 2.62 -1.56
C TYR A 152 5.62 1.61 -2.63
N VAL A 153 6.35 0.55 -2.23
CA VAL A 153 6.64 -0.58 -3.11
C VAL A 153 5.45 -1.52 -3.11
N MET A 154 4.82 -1.65 -4.28
CA MET A 154 3.61 -2.41 -4.50
C MET A 154 3.93 -3.73 -5.20
N ARG A 155 3.37 -4.83 -4.69
CA ARG A 155 3.44 -6.16 -5.32
C ARG A 155 2.04 -6.65 -5.63
N GLN A 156 1.86 -7.22 -6.83
CA GLN A 156 0.59 -7.82 -7.23
C GLN A 156 0.45 -9.23 -6.65
N SER A 157 -0.72 -9.49 -6.05
CA SER A 157 -1.11 -10.80 -5.54
C SER A 157 -2.49 -11.19 -6.07
N SER A 158 -2.99 -12.37 -5.69
CA SER A 158 -4.39 -12.76 -5.98
C SER A 158 -5.44 -11.83 -5.33
N ALA A 159 -5.04 -11.08 -4.30
CA ALA A 159 -5.89 -10.09 -3.63
C ALA A 159 -5.72 -8.66 -4.19
N GLY A 160 -5.02 -8.50 -5.33
CA GLY A 160 -4.69 -7.22 -5.94
C GLY A 160 -3.32 -6.67 -5.53
N TRP A 161 -3.10 -5.39 -5.80
CA TRP A 161 -1.87 -4.69 -5.44
C TRP A 161 -1.83 -4.38 -3.95
N ARG A 162 -0.70 -4.69 -3.29
CA ARG A 162 -0.47 -4.43 -1.87
C ARG A 162 0.94 -3.92 -1.63
N VAL A 163 1.08 -3.08 -0.62
CA VAL A 163 2.37 -2.57 -0.16
C VAL A 163 3.19 -3.69 0.46
N VAL A 164 4.44 -3.84 0.01
CA VAL A 164 5.42 -4.80 0.55
C VAL A 164 6.65 -4.12 1.15
N ASP A 165 6.87 -2.82 0.87
CA ASP A 165 7.87 -1.99 1.54
C ASP A 165 7.47 -0.52 1.45
N VAL A 166 8.04 0.31 2.30
CA VAL A 166 7.93 1.78 2.27
C VAL A 166 9.32 2.36 2.27
N LEU A 167 9.61 3.22 1.29
CA LEU A 167 10.87 3.92 1.20
C LEU A 167 10.73 5.32 1.79
N ALA A 168 11.33 5.55 2.94
CA ALA A 168 11.43 6.88 3.51
C ALA A 168 12.46 7.70 2.73
N ASP A 169 12.14 8.98 2.49
CA ASP A 169 12.95 9.90 1.68
C ASP A 169 13.33 9.30 0.31
N GLY A 170 12.40 8.55 -0.29
CA GLY A 170 12.50 7.96 -1.62
C GLY A 170 13.49 6.79 -1.75
N SER A 171 14.23 6.41 -0.68
CA SER A 171 15.33 5.44 -0.80
C SER A 171 15.54 4.54 0.42
N ILE A 172 15.13 4.91 1.61
CA ILE A 172 15.40 4.16 2.84
C ILE A 172 14.30 3.12 3.07
N SER A 173 14.57 1.87 2.75
CA SER A 173 13.66 0.74 2.95
C SER A 173 13.35 0.53 4.44
N ARG A 174 12.07 0.57 4.79
CA ARG A 174 11.59 0.25 6.15
C ARG A 174 11.79 -1.22 6.48
N VAL A 175 11.61 -2.12 5.52
CA VAL A 175 11.90 -3.55 5.66
C VAL A 175 13.37 -3.79 5.99
N ALA A 176 14.28 -3.11 5.30
CA ALA A 176 15.72 -3.24 5.56
C ALA A 176 16.11 -2.73 6.97
N VAL A 177 15.55 -1.61 7.40
CA VAL A 177 15.75 -1.07 8.75
C VAL A 177 15.20 -2.04 9.79
N GLN A 178 13.95 -2.50 9.62
CA GLN A 178 13.33 -3.48 10.52
C GLN A 178 14.12 -4.78 10.58
N ARG A 179 14.64 -5.27 9.44
CA ARG A 179 15.49 -6.48 9.41
C ARG A 179 16.72 -6.33 10.29
N SER A 180 17.36 -5.19 10.27
CA SER A 180 18.51 -4.89 11.13
C SER A 180 18.13 -4.90 12.62
N ASP A 181 17.02 -4.24 12.97
CA ASP A 181 16.55 -4.13 14.35
C ASP A 181 16.03 -5.47 14.89
N PHE A 182 15.25 -6.20 14.10
CA PHE A 182 14.64 -7.48 14.49
C PHE A 182 15.70 -8.57 14.67
N ARG A 183 16.74 -8.61 13.81
CA ARG A 183 17.85 -9.55 13.95
C ARG A 183 18.43 -9.53 15.34
N ARG A 184 18.65 -8.34 15.92
CA ARG A 184 19.24 -8.18 17.24
C ARG A 184 18.38 -8.81 18.35
N LEU A 185 17.06 -8.66 18.26
CA LEU A 185 16.11 -9.24 19.22
C LEU A 185 15.97 -10.74 19.01
N LEU A 186 15.84 -11.17 17.75
CA LEU A 186 15.72 -12.60 17.40
C LEU A 186 16.94 -13.42 17.82
N THR A 187 18.15 -12.86 17.68
CA THR A 187 19.39 -13.52 18.11
C THR A 187 19.49 -13.67 19.62
N ARG A 188 18.94 -12.71 20.41
CA ARG A 188 19.04 -12.71 21.88
C ARG A 188 17.94 -13.50 22.56
N GLY A 189 16.73 -13.47 22.07
CA GLY A 189 15.56 -14.03 22.75
C GLY A 189 14.49 -14.59 21.83
N GLY A 190 14.82 -14.82 20.55
CA GLY A 190 13.92 -15.43 19.58
C GLY A 190 12.66 -14.61 19.27
N ALA A 191 11.66 -15.29 18.74
CA ALA A 191 10.39 -14.69 18.35
C ALA A 191 9.64 -14.02 19.51
N GLN A 192 9.74 -14.62 20.72
CA GLN A 192 9.10 -14.08 21.92
C GLN A 192 9.62 -12.69 22.28
N ALA A 193 10.95 -12.51 22.27
CA ALA A 193 11.56 -11.21 22.58
C ALA A 193 11.20 -10.14 21.54
N LEU A 194 11.11 -10.51 20.26
CA LEU A 194 10.66 -9.59 19.22
C LEU A 194 9.17 -9.22 19.41
N ALA A 195 8.30 -10.22 19.66
CA ALA A 195 6.88 -9.97 19.87
C ALA A 195 6.63 -9.06 21.08
N GLU A 196 7.35 -9.28 22.18
CA GLU A 196 7.26 -8.43 23.39
C GLU A 196 7.71 -7.00 23.10
N SER A 197 8.83 -6.83 22.41
CA SER A 197 9.30 -5.50 22.01
C SER A 197 8.29 -4.76 21.12
N LEU A 198 7.65 -5.45 20.18
CA LEU A 198 6.62 -4.85 19.31
C LEU A 198 5.37 -4.47 20.11
N ARG A 199 4.94 -5.29 21.08
CA ARG A 199 3.81 -5.00 21.96
C ARG A 199 4.08 -3.79 22.85
N THR A 200 5.26 -3.73 23.46
CA THR A 200 5.69 -2.59 24.29
C THR A 200 5.68 -1.31 23.47
N LYS A 201 6.32 -1.29 22.31
CA LYS A 201 6.30 -0.13 21.41
C LYS A 201 4.88 0.27 20.99
N SER A 202 4.02 -0.71 20.75
CA SER A 202 2.61 -0.44 20.40
C SER A 202 1.84 0.21 21.56
N ALA A 203 2.11 -0.22 22.80
CA ALA A 203 1.53 0.38 24.01
C ALA A 203 2.03 1.81 24.22
N ASP A 204 3.36 2.02 24.15
CA ASP A 204 3.98 3.36 24.28
C ASP A 204 3.38 4.36 23.28
N LEU A 205 3.17 3.95 22.02
CA LEU A 205 2.53 4.77 21.00
C LEU A 205 1.07 5.09 21.32
N SER A 206 0.35 4.15 21.95
CA SER A 206 -1.06 4.36 22.33
C SER A 206 -1.22 5.30 23.50
N ASP A 207 -0.25 5.33 24.41
CA ASP A 207 -0.26 6.14 25.63
C ASP A 207 0.37 7.54 25.44
N GLY A 208 0.84 7.83 24.22
CA GLY A 208 1.47 9.10 23.87
C GLY A 208 2.87 9.29 24.48
N SER A 209 3.53 8.18 24.88
CA SER A 209 4.86 8.18 25.50
C SER A 209 5.97 7.75 24.52
N GLY A 210 5.65 7.64 23.22
CA GLY A 210 6.57 7.24 22.15
C GLY A 210 7.30 8.39 21.47
#